data_812b8bf7f9803b07fdfd3693d39ed321
#
_entry.id   812b8bf7f9803b07fdfd3693d39ed321
#
_cell.length_a   1.000
_cell.length_b   1.000
_cell.length_c   1.000
_cell.angle_alpha   90.00
_cell.angle_beta   90.00
_cell.angle_gamma   90.00
#
_symmetry.space_group_name_H-M   'P 1'
#
loop_
_entity.id
_entity.type
_entity.pdbx_description
1 polymer ?
#
loop_
_entity_poly.entity_id
_entity_poly.type
_entity_poly.pdbx_seq_one_letter_code
_entity_poly.pdbx_strand_id
1 'polypeptide(L)'
;FLVFFTYPKEKIKDYFRRCFSFKYMGWKWPLISICVFSAITVISLFIGVGLLKYDMPTMDFMHAIIDNPLMLLLVLLISLISGPLNEEFGWRGYALDKLLVRFGFLGASAILGFIWGIWHLPWYFTPGQAQYNLLQE
;
A
#
# COMPACT_ATOMS: atom_id res chain seq x y z
N PHE A 1 -16.67 6.79 0.53
CA PHE A 1 -17.97 7.44 0.70
C PHE A 1 -18.15 8.64 -0.24
N LEU A 2 -17.12 9.44 -0.55
CA LEU A 2 -17.21 10.61 -1.45
C LEU A 2 -17.80 10.29 -2.84
N VAL A 3 -17.52 9.12 -3.38
CA VAL A 3 -18.04 8.66 -4.68
C VAL A 3 -19.58 8.72 -4.72
N PHE A 4 -20.25 8.34 -3.63
CA PHE A 4 -21.71 8.33 -3.57
C PHE A 4 -22.33 9.74 -3.58
N PHE A 5 -21.56 10.75 -3.14
CA PHE A 5 -22.03 12.13 -3.10
C PHE A 5 -21.62 12.94 -4.33
N THR A 6 -20.57 12.52 -5.03
CA THR A 6 -19.96 13.33 -6.10
C THR A 6 -20.15 12.75 -7.50
N TYR A 7 -20.48 11.45 -7.62
CA TYR A 7 -20.69 10.80 -8.91
C TYR A 7 -22.17 10.56 -9.20
N PRO A 8 -22.61 10.72 -10.46
CA PRO A 8 -23.90 10.21 -10.91
C PRO A 8 -23.98 8.70 -10.72
N LYS A 9 -25.20 8.17 -10.53
CA LYS A 9 -25.43 6.73 -10.25
C LYS A 9 -24.78 5.81 -11.29
N GLU A 10 -24.81 6.19 -12.56
CA GLU A 10 -24.23 5.42 -13.66
C GLU A 10 -22.69 5.30 -13.51
N LYS A 11 -22.04 6.39 -13.10
CA LYS A 11 -20.58 6.42 -12.89
C LYS A 11 -20.13 5.67 -11.64
N ILE A 12 -20.99 5.51 -10.64
CA ILE A 12 -20.69 4.73 -9.43
C ILE A 12 -20.47 3.25 -9.80
N LYS A 13 -21.33 2.69 -10.65
CA LYS A 13 -21.18 1.31 -11.13
C LYS A 13 -19.87 1.12 -11.91
N ASP A 14 -19.53 2.06 -12.78
CA ASP A 14 -18.28 2.02 -13.54
C ASP A 14 -17.05 2.18 -12.66
N TYR A 15 -17.13 3.01 -11.62
CA TYR A 15 -16.08 3.14 -10.60
C TYR A 15 -15.77 1.80 -9.94
N PHE A 16 -16.77 1.12 -9.37
CA PHE A 16 -16.57 -0.18 -8.74
C PHE A 16 -16.11 -1.26 -9.73
N ARG A 17 -16.66 -1.26 -10.95
CA ARG A 17 -16.22 -2.18 -12.00
C ARG A 17 -14.73 -2.00 -12.32
N ARG A 18 -14.21 -0.77 -12.37
CA ARG A 18 -12.79 -0.49 -12.57
C ARG A 18 -11.93 -0.92 -11.39
N CYS A 19 -12.37 -0.66 -10.16
CA CYS A 19 -11.65 -1.04 -8.95
C CYS A 19 -11.43 -2.56 -8.83
N PHE A 20 -12.41 -3.37 -9.30
CA PHE A 20 -12.35 -4.83 -9.23
C PHE A 20 -12.00 -5.50 -10.57
N SER A 21 -11.65 -4.75 -11.59
CA SER A 21 -11.35 -5.31 -12.91
C SER A 21 -9.89 -5.70 -13.06
N PHE A 22 -9.63 -6.98 -13.14
CA PHE A 22 -8.32 -7.51 -13.49
C PHE A 22 -8.02 -7.45 -15.01
N LYS A 23 -9.02 -7.12 -15.83
CA LYS A 23 -8.89 -7.13 -17.29
C LYS A 23 -7.80 -6.20 -17.82
N TYR A 24 -7.63 -5.03 -17.17
CA TYR A 24 -6.66 -4.02 -17.58
C TYR A 24 -5.28 -4.17 -16.93
N MET A 25 -5.18 -4.94 -15.85
CA MET A 25 -3.93 -5.11 -15.11
C MET A 25 -2.95 -6.02 -15.85
N GLY A 26 -3.47 -7.05 -16.54
CA GLY A 26 -2.62 -8.07 -17.17
C GLY A 26 -1.75 -8.84 -16.15
N TRP A 27 -1.29 -10.01 -16.50
CA TRP A 27 -0.48 -10.85 -15.59
C TRP A 27 0.93 -10.31 -15.34
N LYS A 28 1.43 -9.46 -16.23
CA LYS A 28 2.78 -8.89 -16.12
C LYS A 28 2.96 -7.97 -14.93
N TRP A 29 1.96 -7.14 -14.62
CA TRP A 29 2.06 -6.17 -13.53
C TRP A 29 2.15 -6.80 -12.13
N PRO A 30 1.36 -7.81 -11.75
CA PRO A 30 1.56 -8.53 -10.52
C PRO A 30 2.96 -9.16 -10.42
N LEU A 31 3.46 -9.75 -11.49
CA LEU A 31 4.80 -10.33 -11.51
C LEU A 31 5.88 -9.26 -11.32
N ILE A 32 5.80 -8.14 -12.04
CA ILE A 32 6.72 -7.00 -11.87
C ILE A 32 6.68 -6.49 -10.43
N SER A 33 5.49 -6.34 -9.84
CA SER A 33 5.34 -5.91 -8.45
C SER A 33 6.02 -6.87 -7.49
N ILE A 34 5.80 -8.17 -7.61
CA ILE A 34 6.47 -9.19 -6.78
C ILE A 34 7.99 -9.07 -6.93
N CYS A 35 8.52 -8.99 -8.16
CA CYS A 35 9.96 -8.86 -8.39
C CYS A 35 10.54 -7.58 -7.78
N VAL A 36 9.86 -6.45 -7.95
CA VAL A 36 10.31 -5.15 -7.41
C VAL A 36 10.32 -5.17 -5.88
N PHE A 37 9.24 -5.62 -5.24
CA PHE A 37 9.19 -5.68 -3.77
C PHE A 37 10.21 -6.66 -3.21
N SER A 38 10.40 -7.83 -3.84
CA SER A 38 11.43 -8.79 -3.44
C SER A 38 12.84 -8.20 -3.58
N ALA A 39 13.11 -7.50 -4.67
CA ALA A 39 14.40 -6.83 -4.89
C ALA A 39 14.66 -5.74 -3.85
N ILE A 40 13.66 -4.89 -3.56
CA ILE A 40 13.77 -3.86 -2.50
C ILE A 40 14.05 -4.51 -1.15
N THR A 41 13.35 -5.59 -0.79
CA THR A 41 13.56 -6.31 0.47
C THR A 41 14.98 -6.85 0.57
N VAL A 42 15.47 -7.52 -0.47
CA VAL A 42 16.84 -8.08 -0.49
C VAL A 42 17.89 -6.97 -0.38
N ILE A 43 17.71 -5.87 -1.12
CA ILE A 43 18.62 -4.71 -1.05
C ILE A 43 18.61 -4.09 0.35
N SER A 44 17.43 -3.91 0.94
CA SER A 44 17.30 -3.36 2.29
C SER A 44 17.95 -4.24 3.35
N LEU A 45 17.80 -5.56 3.26
CA LEU A 45 18.49 -6.52 4.14
C LEU A 45 20.01 -6.46 3.95
N PHE A 46 20.47 -6.41 2.70
CA PHE A 46 21.89 -6.29 2.41
C PHE A 46 22.50 -5.01 2.99
N ILE A 47 21.82 -3.88 2.85
CA ILE A 47 22.27 -2.60 3.42
C ILE A 47 22.19 -2.66 4.95
N GLY A 48 21.06 -3.03 5.52
CA GLY A 48 20.82 -3.03 6.97
C GLY A 48 21.76 -3.98 7.70
N VAL A 49 21.73 -5.26 7.37
CA VAL A 49 22.53 -6.28 8.04
C VAL A 49 23.98 -6.30 7.54
N GLY A 50 24.16 -6.19 6.22
CA GLY A 50 25.48 -6.31 5.60
C GLY A 50 26.37 -5.09 5.85
N LEU A 51 25.89 -3.88 5.60
CA LEU A 51 26.67 -2.65 5.68
C LEU A 51 26.52 -1.94 7.02
N LEU A 52 25.27 -1.76 7.51
CA LEU A 52 25.00 -1.02 8.75
C LEU A 52 25.11 -1.88 10.00
N LYS A 53 25.25 -3.20 9.84
CA LYS A 53 25.42 -4.17 10.94
C LYS A 53 24.23 -4.25 11.91
N TYR A 54 23.04 -3.96 11.42
CA TYR A 54 21.82 -4.22 12.19
C TYR A 54 21.59 -5.72 12.41
N ASP A 55 20.89 -6.06 13.45
CA ASP A 55 20.51 -7.45 13.71
C ASP A 55 19.60 -7.98 12.60
N MET A 56 19.75 -9.26 12.29
CA MET A 56 18.86 -9.93 11.34
C MET A 56 17.43 -9.90 11.89
N PRO A 57 16.44 -9.51 11.09
CA PRO A 57 15.03 -9.59 11.52
C PRO A 57 14.66 -10.98 12.02
N THR A 58 13.93 -11.06 13.13
CA THR A 58 13.46 -12.34 13.66
C THR A 58 12.48 -13.00 12.69
N MET A 59 12.50 -14.32 12.65
CA MET A 59 11.58 -15.11 11.81
C MET A 59 10.34 -15.58 12.59
N ASP A 60 10.06 -14.97 13.74
CA ASP A 60 8.97 -15.37 14.63
C ASP A 60 7.61 -15.41 13.93
N PHE A 61 7.36 -14.39 13.09
CA PHE A 61 6.14 -14.33 12.29
C PHE A 61 6.05 -15.48 11.26
N MET A 62 7.16 -15.84 10.63
CA MET A 62 7.21 -16.95 9.68
C MET A 62 6.99 -18.28 10.39
N HIS A 63 7.59 -18.49 11.55
CA HIS A 63 7.37 -19.66 12.38
C HIS A 63 5.91 -19.76 12.81
N ALA A 64 5.30 -18.67 13.28
CA ALA A 64 3.89 -18.64 13.64
C ALA A 64 2.95 -19.01 12.48
N ILE A 65 3.28 -18.61 11.25
CA ILE A 65 2.51 -19.01 10.05
C ILE A 65 2.70 -20.50 9.74
N ILE A 66 3.91 -21.03 9.87
CA ILE A 66 4.21 -22.45 9.63
C ILE A 66 3.46 -23.31 10.64
N ASP A 67 3.46 -22.92 11.91
CA ASP A 67 2.79 -23.64 13.00
C ASP A 67 1.25 -23.56 12.88
N ASN A 68 0.73 -22.47 12.35
CA ASN A 68 -0.70 -22.26 12.12
C ASN A 68 -0.98 -21.59 10.78
N PRO A 69 -1.12 -22.36 9.68
CA PRO A 69 -1.37 -21.80 8.34
C PRO A 69 -2.66 -20.97 8.22
N LEU A 70 -3.65 -21.17 9.09
CA LEU A 70 -4.85 -20.34 9.13
C LEU A 70 -4.52 -18.87 9.49
N MET A 71 -3.45 -18.66 10.25
CA MET A 71 -2.96 -17.33 10.59
C MET A 71 -2.58 -16.51 9.34
N LEU A 72 -2.01 -17.16 8.31
CA LEU A 72 -1.71 -16.51 7.03
C LEU A 72 -2.98 -15.96 6.38
N LEU A 73 -4.05 -16.76 6.34
CA LEU A 73 -5.33 -16.32 5.78
C LEU A 73 -5.90 -15.13 6.55
N LEU A 74 -5.89 -15.18 7.87
CA LEU A 74 -6.37 -14.08 8.72
C LEU A 74 -5.55 -12.80 8.51
N VAL A 75 -4.22 -12.91 8.49
CA VAL A 75 -3.32 -11.77 8.25
C VAL A 75 -3.56 -11.17 6.87
N LEU A 76 -3.69 -11.99 5.83
CA LEU A 76 -3.99 -11.51 4.47
C LEU A 76 -5.34 -10.79 4.41
N LEU A 77 -6.38 -11.35 5.01
CA LEU A 77 -7.70 -10.72 5.04
C LEU A 77 -7.70 -9.40 5.80
N ILE A 78 -7.10 -9.39 7.00
CA ILE A 78 -6.99 -8.16 7.81
C ILE A 78 -6.16 -7.11 7.08
N SER A 79 -4.99 -7.48 6.55
CA SER A 79 -4.13 -6.56 5.80
C SER A 79 -4.82 -6.00 4.56
N LEU A 80 -5.59 -6.81 3.85
CA LEU A 80 -6.33 -6.37 2.67
C LEU A 80 -7.42 -5.36 3.03
N ILE A 81 -8.18 -5.61 4.10
CA ILE A 81 -9.31 -4.77 4.51
C ILE A 81 -8.85 -3.51 5.22
N SER A 82 -7.85 -3.61 6.11
CA SER A 82 -7.41 -2.49 6.97
C SER A 82 -6.55 -1.45 6.27
N GLY A 83 -5.91 -1.78 5.17
CA GLY A 83 -4.99 -0.89 4.45
C GLY A 83 -5.36 -0.74 2.97
N PRO A 84 -4.83 -1.61 2.09
CA PRO A 84 -4.84 -1.38 0.64
C PRO A 84 -6.22 -1.12 0.04
N LEU A 85 -7.25 -1.87 0.42
CA LEU A 85 -8.60 -1.66 -0.14
C LEU A 85 -9.15 -0.29 0.24
N ASN A 86 -9.05 0.11 1.50
CA ASN A 86 -9.59 1.39 1.94
C ASN A 86 -8.85 2.57 1.33
N GLU A 87 -7.53 2.48 1.28
CA GLU A 87 -6.68 3.54 0.74
C GLU A 87 -6.78 3.63 -0.78
N GLU A 88 -6.69 2.50 -1.49
CA GLU A 88 -6.70 2.49 -2.95
C GLU A 88 -8.03 2.97 -3.55
N PHE A 89 -9.15 2.66 -2.93
CA PHE A 89 -10.42 3.23 -3.35
C PHE A 89 -10.45 4.75 -3.22
N GLY A 90 -9.86 5.30 -2.18
CA GLY A 90 -9.77 6.75 -2.00
C GLY A 90 -8.74 7.40 -2.92
N TRP A 91 -7.52 6.94 -2.85
CA TRP A 91 -6.39 7.59 -3.52
C TRP A 91 -6.38 7.34 -5.03
N ARG A 92 -6.33 6.08 -5.45
CA ARG A 92 -6.20 5.73 -6.87
C ARG A 92 -7.55 5.58 -7.58
N GLY A 93 -8.58 5.18 -6.87
CA GLY A 93 -9.91 5.06 -7.46
C GLY A 93 -10.64 6.39 -7.62
N TYR A 94 -10.47 7.33 -6.70
CA TYR A 94 -11.21 8.61 -6.70
C TYR A 94 -10.31 9.83 -6.90
N ALA A 95 -9.32 10.05 -6.02
CA ALA A 95 -8.53 11.28 -6.03
C ALA A 95 -7.67 11.41 -7.29
N LEU A 96 -7.01 10.33 -7.71
CA LEU A 96 -6.17 10.31 -8.90
C LEU A 96 -6.94 10.69 -10.17
N ASP A 97 -8.14 10.16 -10.38
CA ASP A 97 -8.97 10.50 -11.54
C ASP A 97 -9.25 12.01 -11.62
N LYS A 98 -9.53 12.65 -10.49
CA LYS A 98 -9.80 14.09 -10.41
C LYS A 98 -8.54 14.92 -10.66
N LEU A 99 -7.42 14.49 -10.11
CA LEU A 99 -6.14 15.18 -10.26
C LEU A 99 -5.60 15.06 -11.68
N LEU A 100 -5.73 13.90 -12.33
CA LEU A 100 -5.29 13.67 -13.72
C LEU A 100 -5.93 14.65 -14.70
N VAL A 101 -7.25 14.87 -14.56
CA VAL A 101 -7.98 15.79 -15.44
C VAL A 101 -7.49 17.23 -15.28
N ARG A 102 -7.06 17.63 -14.08
CA ARG A 102 -6.69 19.03 -13.79
C ARG A 102 -5.20 19.31 -13.94
N PHE A 103 -4.34 18.37 -13.57
CA PHE A 103 -2.89 18.58 -13.44
C PHE A 103 -2.04 17.69 -14.35
N GLY A 104 -2.67 16.84 -15.16
CA GLY A 104 -1.96 15.86 -15.99
C GLY A 104 -1.26 14.79 -15.14
N PHE A 105 -0.53 13.89 -15.80
CA PHE A 105 0.07 12.71 -15.15
C PHE A 105 1.11 13.07 -14.08
N LEU A 106 2.09 13.92 -14.42
CA LEU A 106 3.17 14.27 -13.49
C LEU A 106 2.67 15.08 -12.30
N GLY A 107 1.82 16.10 -12.57
CA GLY A 107 1.25 16.93 -11.52
C GLY A 107 0.34 16.13 -10.58
N ALA A 108 -0.51 15.25 -11.11
CA ALA A 108 -1.36 14.40 -10.33
C ALA A 108 -0.54 13.44 -9.44
N SER A 109 0.51 12.83 -9.99
CA SER A 109 1.39 11.92 -9.24
C SER A 109 2.14 12.64 -8.12
N ALA A 110 2.67 13.83 -8.39
CA ALA A 110 3.39 14.62 -7.39
C ALA A 110 2.46 15.07 -6.25
N ILE A 111 1.28 15.61 -6.58
CA ILE A 111 0.30 16.06 -5.58
C ILE A 111 -0.20 14.87 -4.75
N LEU A 112 -0.56 13.76 -5.42
CA LEU A 112 -1.06 12.58 -4.72
C LEU A 112 0.00 11.98 -3.79
N GLY A 113 1.23 11.84 -4.27
CA GLY A 113 2.36 11.33 -3.47
C GLY A 113 2.66 12.22 -2.27
N PHE A 114 2.64 13.54 -2.44
CA PHE A 114 2.85 14.49 -1.34
C PHE A 114 1.76 14.38 -0.27
N ILE A 115 0.49 14.40 -0.67
CA ILE A 115 -0.64 14.29 0.26
C ILE A 115 -0.62 12.92 0.96
N TRP A 116 -0.34 11.85 0.23
CA TRP A 116 -0.25 10.50 0.78
C TRP A 116 0.92 10.38 1.78
N GLY A 117 2.06 11.01 1.50
CA GLY A 117 3.18 11.10 2.44
C GLY A 117 2.79 11.82 3.73
N ILE A 118 2.12 13.00 3.64
CA ILE A 118 1.61 13.74 4.81
C ILE A 118 0.59 12.90 5.60
N TRP A 119 -0.26 12.12 4.92
CA TRP A 119 -1.22 11.24 5.56
C TRP A 119 -0.57 10.23 6.52
N HIS A 120 0.67 9.82 6.23
CA HIS A 120 1.43 8.89 7.07
C HIS A 120 2.19 9.56 8.22
N LEU A 121 2.36 10.89 8.23
CA LEU A 121 3.11 11.58 9.28
C LEU A 121 2.62 11.28 10.71
N PRO A 122 1.30 11.20 11.02
CA PRO A 122 0.84 10.90 12.36
C PRO A 122 1.39 9.60 12.95
N TRP A 123 1.71 8.60 12.12
CA TRP A 123 2.26 7.31 12.55
C TRP A 123 3.65 7.46 13.19
N TYR A 124 4.43 8.46 12.76
CA TYR A 124 5.74 8.77 13.33
C TYR A 124 5.66 9.37 14.73
N PHE A 125 4.50 9.91 15.12
CA PHE A 125 4.25 10.53 16.42
C PHE A 125 3.35 9.70 17.32
N THR A 126 2.94 8.52 16.89
CA THR A 126 2.03 7.64 17.63
C THR A 126 2.81 6.50 18.29
N PRO A 127 2.92 6.46 19.63
CA PRO A 127 3.61 5.36 20.33
C PRO A 127 3.05 3.99 19.95
N GLY A 128 3.95 3.01 19.83
CA GLY A 128 3.58 1.64 19.44
C GLY A 128 3.52 1.39 17.93
N GLN A 129 3.73 2.41 17.11
CA GLN A 129 3.88 2.24 15.66
C GLN A 129 5.35 2.01 15.30
N ALA A 130 5.60 1.19 14.27
CA ALA A 130 6.96 0.91 13.80
C ALA A 130 7.69 2.20 13.40
N GLN A 131 6.98 3.14 12.76
CA GLN A 131 7.53 4.44 12.35
C GLN A 131 7.91 5.33 13.54
N TYR A 132 7.20 5.24 14.67
CA TYR A 132 7.54 5.97 15.89
C TYR A 132 8.91 5.57 16.43
N ASN A 133 9.21 4.29 16.42
CA ASN A 133 10.49 3.77 16.90
C ASN A 133 11.67 4.29 16.07
N LEU A 134 11.49 4.48 14.76
CA LEU A 134 12.51 5.05 13.87
C LEU A 134 12.93 6.48 14.21
N LEU A 135 12.11 7.24 14.96
CA LEU A 135 12.46 8.59 15.41
C LEU A 135 13.14 8.60 16.78
N GLN A 136 13.18 7.47 17.49
CA GLN A 136 13.76 7.38 18.83
C GLN A 136 15.20 6.83 18.81
N GLU A 137 15.60 6.25 17.70
CA GLU A 137 16.96 5.79 17.40
C GLU A 137 17.83 6.91 16.82
#